data_fd85b299e7e8186244433bb9c9900815
#
_entry.id   fd85b299e7e8186244433bb9c9900815
#
_cell.length_a   1.000
_cell.length_b   1.000
_cell.length_c   1.000
_cell.angle_alpha   90.00
_cell.angle_beta   90.00
_cell.angle_gamma   90.00
#
_symmetry.space_group_name_H-M   'P 1'
#
loop_
_entity.id
_entity.type
_entity.pdbx_description
1 polymer ?
#
loop_
_entity_poly.entity_id
_entity_poly.type
_entity_poly.pdbx_seq_one_letter_code
_entity_poly.pdbx_strand_id
1 'polypeptide(L)'
;MSIQAVVLAAGEGMRLRPLTKNRPKVLLQAGNRPILEHVLDAVVGAGIRDIIVVVGYKKEQVLKFLNTYPVPVKTVVQNKQLGTFHAASCAKSEVTSDHLLIIPGDNYVNAESIRALIREKNAALVAPHKRPWDYGVIKQNEGILCATDMHAYDAPSGALVETGAYILEKRLYEAFFAIDEPDKIVNDMDYTKFNVKVVEAKGWYDADCFADLLELNRYLLGKQKSLLRGYIDQRATIRGHVVIGKNVKVGPGTVINGPAIIGDDCEIHPNVCIEAGTSLGARVTVEPFTYLKNSIVMPDTYIGAQSRVVDSIIGEGCSLEQVGTSSYGFGAVIGDRTTVGAFTRLRGAVIGNNVDIDGGRLIETEIPNDTRVI
;
A
#
# COMPACT_ATOMS: atom_id res chain seq x y z
N MET A 1 -15.67 25.88 8.29
CA MET A 1 -16.24 24.79 7.49
C MET A 1 -15.97 23.50 8.25
N SER A 2 -17.00 22.78 8.70
CA SER A 2 -16.81 21.46 9.30
C SER A 2 -16.65 20.42 8.19
N ILE A 3 -15.59 19.64 8.26
CA ILE A 3 -15.31 18.57 7.27
C ILE A 3 -15.22 17.25 8.03
N GLN A 4 -15.91 16.24 7.52
CA GLN A 4 -15.83 14.87 8.00
C GLN A 4 -15.19 14.01 6.91
N ALA A 5 -14.25 13.13 7.28
CA ALA A 5 -13.64 12.22 6.33
C ALA A 5 -14.35 10.87 6.32
N VAL A 6 -14.57 10.32 5.14
CA VAL A 6 -15.04 8.95 4.91
C VAL A 6 -13.91 8.18 4.25
N VAL A 7 -13.24 7.31 5.01
CA VAL A 7 -12.10 6.50 4.55
C VAL A 7 -12.60 5.10 4.18
N LEU A 8 -12.39 4.70 2.94
CA LEU A 8 -12.91 3.45 2.38
C LEU A 8 -11.91 2.32 2.57
N ALA A 9 -12.17 1.42 3.53
CA ALA A 9 -11.27 0.35 3.93
C ALA A 9 -11.94 -1.05 3.87
N ALA A 10 -12.91 -1.25 2.98
CA ALA A 10 -13.74 -2.45 2.95
C ALA A 10 -13.29 -3.50 1.91
N GLY A 11 -12.41 -3.15 0.97
CA GLY A 11 -12.02 -3.99 -0.16
C GLY A 11 -11.08 -5.14 0.18
N GLU A 12 -11.16 -6.23 -0.57
CA GLU A 12 -10.25 -7.39 -0.43
C GLU A 12 -8.87 -7.12 -1.04
N GLY A 13 -8.81 -6.47 -2.21
CA GLY A 13 -7.57 -6.28 -2.97
C GLY A 13 -7.09 -7.56 -3.68
N MET A 14 -7.95 -8.18 -4.48
CA MET A 14 -7.69 -9.48 -5.15
C MET A 14 -6.42 -9.49 -6.00
N ARG A 15 -6.05 -8.36 -6.62
CA ARG A 15 -4.83 -8.23 -7.46
C ARG A 15 -3.53 -8.38 -6.67
N LEU A 16 -3.58 -8.26 -5.34
CA LEU A 16 -2.44 -8.43 -4.44
C LEU A 16 -2.43 -9.80 -3.74
N ARG A 17 -3.25 -10.76 -4.17
CA ARG A 17 -3.12 -12.13 -3.70
C ARG A 17 -1.76 -12.69 -4.13
N PRO A 18 -1.10 -13.50 -3.28
CA PRO A 18 -1.58 -14.17 -2.08
C PRO A 18 -1.60 -13.31 -0.81
N LEU A 19 -0.94 -12.14 -0.80
CA LEU A 19 -0.74 -11.30 0.39
C LEU A 19 -2.07 -10.89 1.06
N THR A 20 -3.10 -10.60 0.26
CA THR A 20 -4.42 -10.17 0.75
C THR A 20 -5.34 -11.32 1.14
N LYS A 21 -4.93 -12.58 0.94
CA LYS A 21 -5.72 -13.73 1.36
C LYS A 21 -5.89 -13.80 2.88
N ASN A 22 -4.84 -13.42 3.63
CA ASN A 22 -4.81 -13.50 5.09
C ASN A 22 -5.06 -12.15 5.78
N ARG A 23 -4.91 -11.04 5.07
CA ARG A 23 -5.11 -9.68 5.60
C ARG A 23 -5.78 -8.76 4.57
N PRO A 24 -6.56 -7.72 4.97
CA PRO A 24 -7.12 -6.78 4.02
C PRO A 24 -6.02 -5.92 3.37
N LYS A 25 -6.25 -5.49 2.12
CA LYS A 25 -5.31 -4.65 1.33
C LYS A 25 -4.79 -3.46 2.14
N VAL A 26 -5.68 -2.77 2.83
CA VAL A 26 -5.38 -1.57 3.63
C VAL A 26 -4.40 -1.82 4.79
N LEU A 27 -4.23 -3.06 5.21
CA LEU A 27 -3.27 -3.46 6.26
C LEU A 27 -1.96 -4.05 5.69
N LEU A 28 -1.77 -4.08 4.38
CA LEU A 28 -0.47 -4.35 3.80
C LEU A 28 0.52 -3.25 4.23
N GLN A 29 1.76 -3.65 4.46
CA GLN A 29 2.79 -2.75 4.95
C GLN A 29 3.55 -2.07 3.80
N ALA A 30 3.73 -0.76 3.94
CA ALA A 30 4.68 0.02 3.17
C ALA A 30 5.46 0.92 4.16
N GLY A 31 6.79 0.91 4.10
CA GLY A 31 7.62 1.59 5.11
C GLY A 31 7.39 1.08 6.53
N ASN A 32 7.16 -0.22 6.69
CA ASN A 32 6.87 -0.94 7.94
C ASN A 32 5.62 -0.48 8.71
N ARG A 33 4.68 0.19 8.03
CA ARG A 33 3.40 0.61 8.61
C ARG A 33 2.26 0.26 7.66
N PRO A 34 1.05 -0.06 8.16
CA PRO A 34 -0.12 -0.29 7.31
C PRO A 34 -0.40 0.89 6.38
N ILE A 35 -0.84 0.63 5.16
CA ILE A 35 -1.23 1.69 4.20
C ILE A 35 -2.31 2.59 4.82
N LEU A 36 -3.30 1.99 5.49
CA LEU A 36 -4.37 2.73 6.17
C LEU A 36 -3.84 3.72 7.20
N GLU A 37 -2.77 3.38 7.93
CA GLU A 37 -2.16 4.29 8.90
C GLU A 37 -1.60 5.54 8.23
N HIS A 38 -0.93 5.38 7.09
CA HIS A 38 -0.42 6.51 6.31
C HIS A 38 -1.56 7.39 5.79
N VAL A 39 -2.67 6.79 5.35
CA VAL A 39 -3.85 7.54 4.88
C VAL A 39 -4.47 8.33 6.03
N LEU A 40 -4.69 7.69 7.18
CA LEU A 40 -5.25 8.35 8.36
C LEU A 40 -4.35 9.48 8.86
N ASP A 41 -3.04 9.27 8.90
CA ASP A 41 -2.07 10.30 9.27
C ASP A 41 -2.11 11.50 8.30
N ALA A 42 -2.29 11.26 7.01
CA ALA A 42 -2.42 12.33 6.02
C ALA A 42 -3.72 13.13 6.20
N VAL A 43 -4.84 12.45 6.49
CA VAL A 43 -6.13 13.08 6.80
C VAL A 43 -6.03 13.93 8.07
N VAL A 44 -5.47 13.37 9.14
CA VAL A 44 -5.23 14.10 10.41
C VAL A 44 -4.25 15.25 10.20
N GLY A 45 -3.19 15.04 9.43
CA GLY A 45 -2.21 16.04 9.06
C GLY A 45 -2.77 17.18 8.20
N ALA A 46 -3.88 16.94 7.49
CA ALA A 46 -4.64 17.97 6.79
C ALA A 46 -5.58 18.77 7.70
N GLY A 47 -5.72 18.39 8.97
CA GLY A 47 -6.53 19.08 9.98
C GLY A 47 -7.90 18.46 10.24
N ILE A 48 -8.21 17.30 9.64
CA ILE A 48 -9.50 16.62 9.82
C ILE A 48 -9.37 15.57 10.93
N ARG A 49 -10.30 15.61 11.91
CA ARG A 49 -10.31 14.69 13.05
C ARG A 49 -11.64 13.94 13.22
N ASP A 50 -12.71 14.37 12.56
CA ASP A 50 -13.95 13.61 12.49
C ASP A 50 -13.87 12.66 11.31
N ILE A 51 -13.60 11.38 11.61
CA ILE A 51 -13.25 10.36 10.61
C ILE A 51 -14.21 9.17 10.78
N ILE A 52 -14.82 8.77 9.67
CA ILE A 52 -15.57 7.51 9.52
C ILE A 52 -14.71 6.57 8.67
N VAL A 53 -14.48 5.35 9.15
CA VAL A 53 -13.80 4.30 8.38
C VAL A 53 -14.82 3.24 8.00
N VAL A 54 -14.99 3.02 6.70
CA VAL A 54 -15.88 1.97 6.18
C VAL A 54 -15.06 0.69 6.07
N VAL A 55 -15.44 -0.33 6.85
CA VAL A 55 -14.77 -1.63 6.94
C VAL A 55 -15.60 -2.73 6.31
N GLY A 56 -14.99 -3.80 5.82
CA GLY A 56 -15.70 -4.90 5.17
C GLY A 56 -14.91 -6.21 5.20
N TYR A 57 -14.14 -6.51 4.19
CA TYR A 57 -13.32 -7.72 4.14
C TYR A 57 -12.39 -7.82 5.35
N LYS A 58 -12.45 -8.94 6.08
CA LYS A 58 -11.67 -9.18 7.32
C LYS A 58 -11.72 -8.00 8.29
N LYS A 59 -12.89 -7.40 8.45
CA LYS A 59 -13.13 -6.19 9.25
C LYS A 59 -12.55 -6.27 10.68
N GLU A 60 -12.51 -7.47 11.27
CA GLU A 60 -12.00 -7.67 12.64
C GLU A 60 -10.52 -7.24 12.75
N GLN A 61 -9.73 -7.48 11.71
CA GLN A 61 -8.32 -7.06 11.68
C GLN A 61 -8.21 -5.54 11.56
N VAL A 62 -9.04 -4.91 10.71
CA VAL A 62 -9.07 -3.44 10.59
C VAL A 62 -9.54 -2.80 11.88
N LEU A 63 -10.59 -3.31 12.52
CA LEU A 63 -11.08 -2.84 13.81
C LEU A 63 -10.01 -2.96 14.91
N LYS A 64 -9.30 -4.10 14.95
CA LYS A 64 -8.18 -4.28 15.89
C LYS A 64 -7.09 -3.24 15.69
N PHE A 65 -6.73 -2.92 14.45
CA PHE A 65 -5.77 -1.86 14.13
C PHE A 65 -6.30 -0.49 14.56
N LEU A 66 -7.54 -0.14 14.20
CA LEU A 66 -8.15 1.15 14.51
C LEU A 66 -8.25 1.41 16.02
N ASN A 67 -8.44 0.37 16.83
CA ASN A 67 -8.42 0.48 18.30
C ASN A 67 -7.04 0.90 18.87
N THR A 68 -5.97 0.73 18.11
CA THR A 68 -4.61 1.18 18.48
C THR A 68 -4.22 2.51 17.86
N TYR A 69 -5.02 3.01 16.92
CA TYR A 69 -4.75 4.29 16.27
C TYR A 69 -5.00 5.47 17.23
N PRO A 70 -4.11 6.47 17.33
CA PRO A 70 -4.17 7.48 18.39
C PRO A 70 -5.33 8.47 18.26
N VAL A 71 -5.92 8.59 17.08
CA VAL A 71 -7.10 9.46 16.85
C VAL A 71 -8.35 8.59 16.80
N PRO A 72 -9.35 8.86 17.64
CA PRO A 72 -10.62 8.11 17.60
C PRO A 72 -11.30 8.23 16.24
N VAL A 73 -11.78 7.10 15.72
CA VAL A 73 -12.53 7.04 14.46
C VAL A 73 -13.87 6.33 14.67
N LYS A 74 -14.90 6.73 13.94
CA LYS A 74 -16.14 5.96 13.82
C LYS A 74 -15.97 4.87 12.79
N THR A 75 -16.68 3.76 12.93
CA THR A 75 -16.61 2.65 11.95
C THR A 75 -18.00 2.28 11.46
N VAL A 76 -18.11 2.01 10.16
CA VAL A 76 -19.32 1.53 9.50
C VAL A 76 -18.98 0.29 8.71
N VAL A 77 -19.89 -0.69 8.68
CA VAL A 77 -19.66 -1.98 8.02
C VAL A 77 -20.30 -2.02 6.65
N GLN A 78 -19.52 -2.26 5.62
CA GLN A 78 -20.00 -2.67 4.30
C GLN A 78 -20.19 -4.20 4.29
N ASN A 79 -21.43 -4.66 4.40
CA ASN A 79 -21.74 -6.10 4.49
C ASN A 79 -21.57 -6.85 3.15
N LYS A 80 -21.80 -6.18 2.03
CA LYS A 80 -21.61 -6.70 0.67
C LYS A 80 -20.65 -5.80 -0.08
N GLN A 81 -19.61 -6.36 -0.67
CA GLN A 81 -18.59 -5.60 -1.41
C GLN A 81 -19.08 -5.32 -2.84
N LEU A 82 -19.91 -4.28 -2.99
CA LEU A 82 -20.49 -3.83 -4.24
C LEU A 82 -19.76 -2.59 -4.81
N GLY A 83 -18.44 -2.49 -4.63
CA GLY A 83 -17.62 -1.42 -5.15
C GLY A 83 -17.48 -0.21 -4.21
N THR A 84 -16.71 0.78 -4.68
CA THR A 84 -16.28 1.98 -3.93
C THR A 84 -17.44 2.89 -3.58
N PHE A 85 -18.36 3.10 -4.54
CA PHE A 85 -19.54 3.94 -4.32
C PHE A 85 -20.47 3.37 -3.27
N HIS A 86 -20.72 2.06 -3.30
CA HIS A 86 -21.50 1.39 -2.26
C HIS A 86 -20.80 1.49 -0.89
N ALA A 87 -19.48 1.38 -0.83
CA ALA A 87 -18.76 1.58 0.42
C ALA A 87 -18.98 2.99 0.98
N ALA A 88 -18.88 4.01 0.15
CA ALA A 88 -19.16 5.39 0.55
C ALA A 88 -20.62 5.57 1.01
N SER A 89 -21.59 4.98 0.32
CA SER A 89 -23.01 5.07 0.70
C SER A 89 -23.33 4.48 2.08
N CYS A 90 -22.57 3.47 2.52
CA CYS A 90 -22.73 2.88 3.85
C CYS A 90 -22.48 3.87 4.98
N ALA A 91 -21.70 4.91 4.76
CA ALA A 91 -21.42 5.93 5.78
C ALA A 91 -22.55 6.96 5.96
N LYS A 92 -23.57 6.95 5.10
CA LYS A 92 -24.61 8.00 5.03
C LYS A 92 -25.28 8.30 6.36
N SER A 93 -25.56 7.29 7.18
CA SER A 93 -26.22 7.46 8.49
C SER A 93 -25.34 8.16 9.54
N GLU A 94 -24.01 8.12 9.39
CA GLU A 94 -23.04 8.69 10.31
C GLU A 94 -22.55 10.08 9.87
N VAL A 95 -22.99 10.53 8.69
CA VAL A 95 -22.60 11.83 8.14
C VAL A 95 -23.35 12.97 8.82
N THR A 96 -22.61 13.83 9.50
CA THR A 96 -23.14 14.98 10.23
C THR A 96 -22.64 16.32 9.71
N SER A 97 -21.50 16.35 9.01
CA SER A 97 -20.89 17.58 8.49
C SER A 97 -21.44 17.99 7.13
N ASP A 98 -21.35 19.29 6.81
CA ASP A 98 -21.82 19.84 5.52
C ASP A 98 -20.88 19.51 4.34
N HIS A 99 -19.63 19.16 4.63
CA HIS A 99 -18.63 18.79 3.64
C HIS A 99 -17.96 17.47 4.01
N LEU A 100 -17.71 16.64 3.00
CA LEU A 100 -17.21 15.29 3.15
C LEU A 100 -15.96 15.09 2.29
N LEU A 101 -14.86 14.74 2.92
CA LEU A 101 -13.71 14.18 2.25
C LEU A 101 -13.92 12.67 2.10
N ILE A 102 -14.12 12.18 0.90
CA ILE A 102 -14.13 10.74 0.59
C ILE A 102 -12.73 10.38 0.11
N ILE A 103 -12.13 9.33 0.67
CA ILE A 103 -10.78 8.91 0.31
C ILE A 103 -10.62 7.38 0.43
N PRO A 104 -10.03 6.69 -0.58
CA PRO A 104 -9.67 5.29 -0.46
C PRO A 104 -8.66 5.06 0.66
N GLY A 105 -8.84 4.00 1.45
CA GLY A 105 -7.93 3.65 2.55
C GLY A 105 -6.68 2.89 2.12
N ASP A 106 -6.59 2.53 0.85
CA ASP A 106 -5.50 1.79 0.21
C ASP A 106 -4.68 2.63 -0.78
N ASN A 107 -5.05 3.91 -0.97
CA ASN A 107 -4.35 4.86 -1.82
C ASN A 107 -3.69 5.94 -0.96
N TYR A 108 -2.37 6.02 -0.97
CA TYR A 108 -1.68 7.08 -0.25
C TYR A 108 -1.83 8.43 -0.95
N VAL A 109 -2.36 9.40 -0.24
CA VAL A 109 -2.42 10.81 -0.63
C VAL A 109 -1.72 11.63 0.45
N ASN A 110 -0.77 12.49 0.08
CA ASN A 110 -0.10 13.33 1.08
C ASN A 110 -1.02 14.42 1.64
N ALA A 111 -0.74 14.88 2.88
CA ALA A 111 -1.56 15.88 3.56
C ALA A 111 -1.62 17.23 2.80
N GLU A 112 -0.63 17.54 1.96
CA GLU A 112 -0.63 18.77 1.15
C GLU A 112 -1.69 18.71 0.05
N SER A 113 -1.81 17.57 -0.63
CA SER A 113 -2.86 17.31 -1.63
C SER A 113 -4.26 17.35 -1.00
N ILE A 114 -4.42 16.73 0.18
CA ILE A 114 -5.68 16.79 0.93
C ILE A 114 -6.02 18.22 1.30
N ARG A 115 -5.05 19.01 1.81
CA ARG A 115 -5.27 20.44 2.12
C ARG A 115 -5.63 21.26 0.89
N ALA A 116 -5.09 20.95 -0.27
CA ALA A 116 -5.48 21.63 -1.52
C ALA A 116 -6.92 21.28 -1.90
N LEU A 117 -7.27 19.99 -1.83
CA LEU A 117 -8.60 19.49 -2.16
C LEU A 117 -9.69 20.12 -1.27
N ILE A 118 -9.52 20.13 0.05
CA ILE A 118 -10.53 20.61 1.01
C ILE A 118 -10.71 22.14 1.04
N ARG A 119 -9.93 22.90 0.26
CA ARG A 119 -10.20 24.34 0.06
C ARG A 119 -11.36 24.57 -0.90
N GLU A 120 -11.66 23.58 -1.72
CA GLU A 120 -12.80 23.61 -2.63
C GLU A 120 -14.07 23.13 -1.94
N LYS A 121 -15.24 23.40 -2.56
CA LYS A 121 -16.54 22.92 -2.07
C LYS A 121 -16.86 21.54 -2.65
N ASN A 122 -16.68 21.42 -3.97
CA ASN A 122 -16.87 20.19 -4.72
C ASN A 122 -15.66 20.01 -5.65
N ALA A 123 -14.84 19.01 -5.42
CA ALA A 123 -13.68 18.74 -6.24
C ALA A 123 -13.28 17.26 -6.21
N ALA A 124 -12.67 16.81 -7.30
CA ALA A 124 -12.00 15.53 -7.44
C ALA A 124 -10.49 15.73 -7.42
N LEU A 125 -9.79 14.88 -6.68
CA LEU A 125 -8.33 14.82 -6.74
C LEU A 125 -7.91 13.93 -7.91
N VAL A 126 -7.04 14.42 -8.75
CA VAL A 126 -6.52 13.72 -9.92
C VAL A 126 -5.00 13.67 -9.88
N ALA A 127 -4.40 12.73 -10.60
CA ALA A 127 -2.95 12.64 -10.70
C ALA A 127 -2.52 12.17 -12.10
N PRO A 128 -1.34 12.58 -12.61
CA PRO A 128 -0.78 11.98 -13.80
C PRO A 128 -0.33 10.55 -13.49
N HIS A 129 -0.61 9.60 -14.39
CA HIS A 129 -0.22 8.20 -14.20
C HIS A 129 0.49 7.61 -15.41
N LYS A 130 1.47 6.72 -15.16
CA LYS A 130 2.26 6.06 -16.22
C LYS A 130 1.42 5.04 -17.01
N ARG A 131 0.42 4.45 -16.36
CA ARG A 131 -0.52 3.46 -16.90
C ARG A 131 -1.95 3.98 -16.74
N PRO A 132 -2.35 5.05 -17.45
CA PRO A 132 -3.67 5.67 -17.23
C PRO A 132 -4.84 4.74 -17.58
N TRP A 133 -4.63 3.76 -18.47
CA TRP A 133 -5.62 2.75 -18.86
C TRP A 133 -6.04 1.78 -17.72
N ASP A 134 -5.32 1.76 -16.60
CA ASP A 134 -5.69 0.99 -15.40
C ASP A 134 -6.71 1.75 -14.53
N TYR A 135 -7.02 3.01 -14.86
CA TYR A 135 -7.81 3.95 -14.06
C TYR A 135 -8.86 4.68 -14.92
N GLY A 136 -9.73 5.42 -14.26
CA GLY A 136 -10.62 6.37 -14.93
C GLY A 136 -9.84 7.60 -15.41
N VAL A 137 -9.70 7.73 -16.73
CA VAL A 137 -9.04 8.89 -17.35
C VAL A 137 -9.98 10.10 -17.33
N ILE A 138 -9.48 11.23 -16.85
CA ILE A 138 -10.25 12.45 -16.63
C ILE A 138 -10.47 13.20 -17.94
N LYS A 139 -11.74 13.54 -18.23
CA LYS A 139 -12.13 14.55 -19.22
C LYS A 139 -12.57 15.81 -18.47
N GLN A 140 -11.91 16.93 -18.73
CA GLN A 140 -12.19 18.20 -18.08
C GLN A 140 -12.30 19.35 -19.09
N ASN A 141 -13.06 20.36 -18.71
CA ASN A 141 -13.12 21.63 -19.42
C ASN A 141 -12.93 22.79 -18.43
N GLU A 142 -11.95 23.65 -18.67
CA GLU A 142 -11.62 24.81 -17.81
C GLU A 142 -11.48 24.46 -16.29
N GLY A 143 -10.91 23.29 -16.00
CA GLY A 143 -10.71 22.83 -14.61
C GLY A 143 -11.97 22.24 -13.96
N ILE A 144 -13.04 22.04 -14.72
CA ILE A 144 -14.26 21.35 -14.27
C ILE A 144 -14.28 19.93 -14.82
N LEU A 145 -14.49 18.96 -13.93
CA LEU A 145 -14.65 17.56 -14.31
C LEU A 145 -15.92 17.39 -15.17
N CYS A 146 -15.77 16.87 -16.37
CA CYS A 146 -16.86 16.59 -17.28
C CYS A 146 -17.27 15.11 -17.24
N ALA A 147 -16.29 14.23 -17.32
CA ALA A 147 -16.51 12.78 -17.33
C ALA A 147 -15.24 12.05 -16.89
N THR A 148 -15.41 10.79 -16.54
CA THR A 148 -14.33 9.83 -16.32
C THR A 148 -14.47 8.70 -17.33
N ASP A 149 -13.40 8.40 -18.09
CA ASP A 149 -13.39 7.35 -19.10
C ASP A 149 -12.64 6.12 -18.57
N MET A 150 -13.38 5.08 -18.21
CA MET A 150 -12.84 3.82 -17.69
C MET A 150 -12.28 2.89 -18.78
N HIS A 151 -12.42 3.27 -20.06
CA HIS A 151 -12.03 2.44 -21.22
C HIS A 151 -11.07 3.18 -22.16
N ALA A 152 -10.39 4.22 -21.68
CA ALA A 152 -9.41 4.97 -22.44
C ALA A 152 -8.08 4.21 -22.60
N TYR A 153 -8.13 3.06 -23.28
CA TYR A 153 -6.95 2.17 -23.45
C TYR A 153 -5.83 2.79 -24.30
N ASP A 154 -6.12 3.82 -25.05
CA ASP A 154 -5.20 4.58 -25.89
C ASP A 154 -4.69 5.88 -25.22
N ALA A 155 -5.05 6.11 -23.97
CA ALA A 155 -4.63 7.31 -23.26
C ALA A 155 -3.09 7.36 -23.12
N PRO A 156 -2.47 8.52 -23.38
CA PRO A 156 -1.02 8.65 -23.31
C PRO A 156 -0.52 8.52 -21.88
N SER A 157 0.69 7.96 -21.72
CA SER A 157 1.36 7.95 -20.42
C SER A 157 1.47 9.37 -19.87
N GLY A 158 1.10 9.57 -18.60
CA GLY A 158 1.01 10.87 -17.96
C GLY A 158 -0.36 11.55 -18.07
N ALA A 159 -1.35 10.92 -18.71
CA ALA A 159 -2.73 11.40 -18.66
C ALA A 159 -3.21 11.46 -17.19
N LEU A 160 -4.07 12.45 -16.90
CA LEU A 160 -4.68 12.60 -15.58
C LEU A 160 -5.72 11.52 -15.34
N VAL A 161 -5.60 10.87 -14.20
CA VAL A 161 -6.52 9.83 -13.75
C VAL A 161 -7.19 10.20 -12.44
N GLU A 162 -8.33 9.59 -12.21
CA GLU A 162 -9.07 9.68 -10.95
C GLU A 162 -8.31 8.97 -9.83
N THR A 163 -8.15 9.64 -8.68
CA THR A 163 -7.50 9.05 -7.50
C THR A 163 -8.49 8.39 -6.54
N GLY A 164 -9.79 8.54 -6.77
CA GLY A 164 -10.85 8.11 -5.86
C GLY A 164 -11.05 9.04 -4.64
N ALA A 165 -10.28 10.14 -4.55
CA ALA A 165 -10.44 11.12 -3.46
C ALA A 165 -11.24 12.34 -3.92
N TYR A 166 -12.27 12.70 -3.13
CA TYR A 166 -13.21 13.80 -3.41
C TYR A 166 -13.47 14.64 -2.17
N ILE A 167 -13.70 15.92 -2.36
CA ILE A 167 -14.42 16.78 -1.40
C ILE A 167 -15.77 17.12 -1.99
N LEU A 168 -16.85 16.86 -1.24
CA LEU A 168 -18.22 17.08 -1.71
C LEU A 168 -19.06 17.77 -0.63
N GLU A 169 -19.93 18.70 -1.03
CA GLU A 169 -21.03 19.15 -0.18
C GLU A 169 -21.97 17.97 0.12
N LYS A 170 -22.52 17.90 1.33
CA LYS A 170 -23.41 16.82 1.79
C LYS A 170 -24.56 16.53 0.81
N ARG A 171 -25.21 17.58 0.28
CA ARG A 171 -26.29 17.43 -0.70
C ARG A 171 -25.83 16.70 -2.00
N LEU A 172 -24.58 16.97 -2.40
CA LEU A 172 -24.00 16.33 -3.58
C LEU A 172 -23.63 14.87 -3.25
N TYR A 173 -23.01 14.63 -2.10
CA TYR A 173 -22.78 13.29 -1.60
C TYR A 173 -24.06 12.46 -1.53
N GLU A 174 -25.15 13.03 -1.00
CA GLU A 174 -26.44 12.36 -0.92
C GLU A 174 -27.03 12.07 -2.32
N ALA A 175 -26.87 12.97 -3.28
CA ALA A 175 -27.29 12.77 -4.66
C ALA A 175 -26.45 11.68 -5.37
N PHE A 176 -25.13 11.71 -5.19
CA PHE A 176 -24.22 10.71 -5.79
C PHE A 176 -24.46 9.31 -5.25
N PHE A 177 -24.80 9.17 -3.95
CA PHE A 177 -24.94 7.89 -3.27
C PHE A 177 -26.38 7.51 -2.94
N ALA A 178 -27.37 8.20 -3.57
CA ALA A 178 -28.80 7.88 -3.44
C ALA A 178 -29.25 6.75 -4.37
N ILE A 179 -28.38 6.29 -5.30
CA ILE A 179 -28.76 5.35 -6.35
C ILE A 179 -28.58 3.91 -5.84
N ASP A 180 -29.65 3.12 -5.92
CA ASP A 180 -29.69 1.71 -5.46
C ASP A 180 -28.87 0.76 -6.36
N GLU A 181 -28.32 1.21 -7.49
CA GLU A 181 -27.52 0.43 -8.43
C GLU A 181 -26.11 1.02 -8.56
N PRO A 182 -25.14 0.59 -7.71
CA PRO A 182 -23.79 1.16 -7.65
C PRO A 182 -22.99 1.04 -8.96
N ASP A 183 -23.24 0.02 -9.77
CA ASP A 183 -22.44 -0.25 -10.97
C ASP A 183 -22.75 0.69 -12.17
N LYS A 184 -23.91 1.36 -12.15
CA LYS A 184 -24.30 2.32 -13.21
C LYS A 184 -23.74 3.74 -13.02
N ILE A 185 -23.30 4.08 -11.81
CA ILE A 185 -23.04 5.46 -11.42
C ILE A 185 -21.79 6.03 -12.08
N VAL A 186 -20.74 5.23 -12.24
CA VAL A 186 -19.41 5.75 -12.61
C VAL A 186 -19.31 6.10 -14.09
N ASN A 187 -20.00 5.36 -14.96
CA ASN A 187 -19.85 5.50 -16.40
C ASN A 187 -20.79 6.54 -17.07
N ASP A 188 -21.88 6.93 -16.38
CA ASP A 188 -22.92 7.77 -16.99
C ASP A 188 -23.20 9.08 -16.22
N MET A 189 -22.36 9.41 -15.20
CA MET A 189 -22.59 10.62 -14.43
C MET A 189 -22.08 11.86 -15.16
N ASP A 190 -23.00 12.77 -15.45
CA ASP A 190 -22.69 14.10 -15.97
C ASP A 190 -22.21 15.00 -14.83
N TYR A 191 -20.90 14.99 -14.57
CA TYR A 191 -20.25 15.79 -13.52
C TYR A 191 -20.40 17.30 -13.77
N THR A 192 -20.69 17.75 -14.99
CA THR A 192 -20.83 19.17 -15.31
C THR A 192 -21.97 19.84 -14.57
N LYS A 193 -23.05 19.10 -14.28
CA LYS A 193 -24.20 19.58 -13.49
C LYS A 193 -23.86 19.96 -12.06
N PHE A 194 -22.74 19.45 -11.52
CA PHE A 194 -22.37 19.58 -10.12
C PHE A 194 -21.18 20.52 -9.89
N ASN A 195 -20.61 21.06 -10.98
CA ASN A 195 -19.45 21.97 -10.93
C ASN A 195 -18.30 21.40 -10.07
N VAL A 196 -17.94 20.14 -10.30
CA VAL A 196 -16.85 19.45 -9.59
C VAL A 196 -15.52 19.93 -10.18
N LYS A 197 -14.72 20.63 -9.38
CA LYS A 197 -13.39 21.09 -9.81
C LYS A 197 -12.39 19.95 -9.85
N VAL A 198 -11.38 20.10 -10.71
CA VAL A 198 -10.24 19.21 -10.77
C VAL A 198 -9.08 19.80 -9.95
N VAL A 199 -8.55 19.04 -8.99
CA VAL A 199 -7.36 19.40 -8.19
C VAL A 199 -6.28 18.37 -8.42
N GLU A 200 -5.12 18.79 -8.88
CA GLU A 200 -4.00 17.87 -9.12
C GLU A 200 -3.26 17.55 -7.82
N ALA A 201 -3.00 16.27 -7.58
CA ALA A 201 -2.28 15.77 -6.42
C ALA A 201 -0.77 16.04 -6.53
N LYS A 202 -0.16 16.52 -5.46
CA LYS A 202 1.30 16.68 -5.33
C LYS A 202 2.01 15.41 -4.84
N GLY A 203 1.26 14.42 -4.43
CA GLY A 203 1.76 13.12 -3.99
C GLY A 203 0.60 12.16 -3.80
N TRP A 204 0.47 11.24 -4.74
CA TRP A 204 -0.49 10.17 -4.75
C TRP A 204 0.18 8.88 -5.23
N TYR A 205 -0.09 7.78 -4.54
CA TYR A 205 0.40 6.45 -4.87
C TYR A 205 -0.71 5.45 -4.58
N ASP A 206 -1.12 4.72 -5.58
CA ASP A 206 -1.98 3.56 -5.40
C ASP A 206 -1.14 2.32 -5.07
N ALA A 207 -1.75 1.32 -4.48
CA ALA A 207 -1.13 0.02 -4.22
C ALA A 207 -1.93 -1.10 -4.87
N ASP A 208 -2.24 -0.96 -6.15
CA ASP A 208 -3.14 -1.86 -6.88
C ASP A 208 -2.47 -3.16 -7.34
N CYS A 209 -1.16 -3.13 -7.58
CA CYS A 209 -0.37 -4.30 -7.91
C CYS A 209 0.93 -4.34 -7.09
N PHE A 210 1.68 -5.43 -7.21
CA PHE A 210 2.93 -5.62 -6.46
C PHE A 210 3.99 -4.54 -6.76
N ALA A 211 4.09 -4.11 -8.03
CA ALA A 211 5.01 -3.04 -8.41
C ALA A 211 4.64 -1.70 -7.77
N ASP A 212 3.34 -1.40 -7.69
CA ASP A 212 2.84 -0.18 -7.05
C ASP A 212 3.12 -0.20 -5.54
N LEU A 213 2.96 -1.36 -4.88
CA LEU A 213 3.28 -1.50 -3.46
C LEU A 213 4.78 -1.28 -3.19
N LEU A 214 5.67 -1.77 -4.07
CA LEU A 214 7.11 -1.50 -3.99
C LEU A 214 7.42 -0.02 -4.25
N GLU A 215 6.73 0.63 -5.20
CA GLU A 215 6.91 2.06 -5.47
C GLU A 215 6.44 2.93 -4.29
N LEU A 216 5.28 2.62 -3.70
CA LEU A 216 4.79 3.26 -2.48
C LEU A 216 5.77 3.07 -1.32
N ASN A 217 6.26 1.85 -1.09
CA ASN A 217 7.25 1.57 -0.06
C ASN A 217 8.49 2.46 -0.22
N ARG A 218 9.09 2.49 -1.41
CA ARG A 218 10.27 3.31 -1.70
C ARG A 218 10.00 4.80 -1.48
N TYR A 219 8.85 5.31 -1.89
CA TYR A 219 8.46 6.70 -1.65
C TYR A 219 8.39 7.02 -0.16
N LEU A 220 7.71 6.18 0.62
CA LEU A 220 7.53 6.37 2.06
C LEU A 220 8.86 6.29 2.82
N LEU A 221 9.76 5.37 2.43
CA LEU A 221 11.10 5.28 2.98
C LEU A 221 11.90 6.56 2.75
N GLY A 222 11.78 7.17 1.58
CA GLY A 222 12.45 8.45 1.25
C GLY A 222 11.96 9.65 2.07
N LYS A 223 10.80 9.55 2.73
CA LYS A 223 10.24 10.61 3.61
C LYS A 223 10.65 10.47 5.07
N GLN A 224 11.21 9.33 5.45
CA GLN A 224 11.60 9.09 6.84
C GLN A 224 12.90 9.79 7.20
N LYS A 225 12.99 10.27 8.45
CA LYS A 225 14.24 10.77 9.01
C LYS A 225 15.07 9.61 9.53
N SER A 226 16.39 9.69 9.37
CA SER A 226 17.30 8.67 9.92
C SER A 226 17.15 8.55 11.43
N LEU A 227 17.10 7.30 11.90
CA LEU A 227 17.01 6.97 13.31
C LEU A 227 17.71 5.64 13.56
N LEU A 228 18.74 5.62 14.37
CA LEU A 228 19.55 4.43 14.66
C LEU A 228 19.41 4.07 16.16
N ARG A 229 18.71 2.97 16.48
CA ARG A 229 18.41 2.55 17.86
C ARG A 229 19.02 1.21 18.28
N GLY A 230 19.50 0.43 17.30
CA GLY A 230 20.07 -0.90 17.53
C GLY A 230 21.57 -0.86 17.87
N TYR A 231 22.13 -2.06 18.08
CA TYR A 231 23.59 -2.27 18.14
C TYR A 231 24.14 -2.41 16.72
N ILE A 232 25.05 -1.53 16.34
CA ILE A 232 25.69 -1.51 15.02
C ILE A 232 27.20 -1.74 15.22
N ASP A 233 27.73 -2.82 14.66
CA ASP A 233 29.18 -3.09 14.71
C ASP A 233 29.97 -1.94 14.05
N GLN A 234 31.12 -1.60 14.63
CA GLN A 234 31.97 -0.47 14.13
C GLN A 234 32.46 -0.65 12.69
N ARG A 235 32.48 -1.88 12.19
CA ARG A 235 32.86 -2.23 10.81
C ARG A 235 31.70 -2.23 9.84
N ALA A 236 30.47 -1.98 10.31
CA ALA A 236 29.32 -1.79 9.42
C ALA A 236 29.30 -0.39 8.81
N THR A 237 28.74 -0.27 7.63
CA THR A 237 28.65 1.02 6.90
C THR A 237 27.20 1.36 6.69
N ILE A 238 26.75 2.50 7.23
CA ILE A 238 25.38 3.02 7.05
C ILE A 238 25.45 4.31 6.26
N ARG A 239 24.69 4.39 5.14
CA ARG A 239 24.67 5.58 4.26
C ARG A 239 23.25 6.00 3.92
N GLY A 240 23.01 7.30 3.79
CA GLY A 240 21.71 7.86 3.41
C GLY A 240 20.68 7.79 4.55
N HIS A 241 19.39 7.85 4.19
CA HIS A 241 18.29 7.83 5.15
C HIS A 241 18.00 6.39 5.58
N VAL A 242 18.45 6.01 6.78
CA VAL A 242 18.24 4.66 7.33
C VAL A 242 17.57 4.76 8.69
N VAL A 243 16.51 3.95 8.87
CA VAL A 243 15.87 3.73 10.16
C VAL A 243 16.24 2.34 10.66
N ILE A 244 16.81 2.26 11.86
CA ILE A 244 17.11 1.01 12.57
C ILE A 244 16.33 1.01 13.87
N GLY A 245 15.50 -0.01 14.05
CA GLY A 245 14.62 -0.19 15.18
C GLY A 245 15.35 -0.55 16.48
N LYS A 246 14.55 -0.82 17.52
CA LYS A 246 15.05 -1.24 18.84
C LYS A 246 15.58 -2.67 18.76
N ASN A 247 16.57 -2.97 19.59
CA ASN A 247 17.17 -4.31 19.76
C ASN A 247 17.70 -4.93 18.45
N VAL A 248 17.83 -4.16 17.37
CA VAL A 248 18.44 -4.63 16.13
C VAL A 248 19.93 -4.88 16.36
N LYS A 249 20.44 -5.97 15.81
CA LYS A 249 21.88 -6.26 15.77
C LYS A 249 22.37 -6.22 14.34
N VAL A 250 23.36 -5.37 14.05
CA VAL A 250 24.00 -5.27 12.73
C VAL A 250 25.44 -5.76 12.84
N GLY A 251 25.75 -6.84 12.15
CA GLY A 251 27.06 -7.50 12.17
C GLY A 251 28.15 -6.76 11.38
N PRO A 252 29.42 -7.17 11.56
CA PRO A 252 30.57 -6.54 10.93
C PRO A 252 30.54 -6.69 9.40
N GLY A 253 31.09 -5.71 8.70
CA GLY A 253 31.18 -5.70 7.24
C GLY A 253 29.83 -5.51 6.52
N THR A 254 28.74 -5.38 7.26
CA THR A 254 27.42 -5.11 6.69
C THR A 254 27.33 -3.70 6.11
N VAL A 255 26.73 -3.57 4.94
CA VAL A 255 26.50 -2.29 4.26
C VAL A 255 25.00 -2.05 4.13
N ILE A 256 24.52 -0.91 4.62
CA ILE A 256 23.11 -0.49 4.48
C ILE A 256 23.07 0.85 3.77
N ASN A 257 22.55 0.87 2.54
CA ASN A 257 22.37 2.07 1.74
C ASN A 257 20.88 2.47 1.74
N GLY A 258 20.57 3.61 2.35
CA GLY A 258 19.21 4.15 2.39
C GLY A 258 18.71 4.73 1.05
N PRO A 259 17.41 5.00 0.93
CA PRO A 259 16.44 4.89 2.01
C PRO A 259 16.08 3.44 2.34
N ALA A 260 16.18 3.06 3.62
CA ALA A 260 15.88 1.73 4.12
C ALA A 260 15.33 1.77 5.55
N ILE A 261 14.55 0.77 5.92
CA ILE A 261 14.07 0.58 7.29
C ILE A 261 14.28 -0.86 7.75
N ILE A 262 14.83 -1.00 8.95
CA ILE A 262 15.00 -2.26 9.66
C ILE A 262 14.12 -2.19 10.91
N GLY A 263 13.11 -3.06 10.98
CA GLY A 263 12.18 -3.14 12.10
C GLY A 263 12.83 -3.59 13.40
N ASP A 264 12.07 -3.54 14.51
CA ASP A 264 12.54 -3.93 15.81
C ASP A 264 12.94 -5.42 15.87
N ASP A 265 13.90 -5.75 16.76
CA ASP A 265 14.33 -7.12 17.06
C ASP A 265 14.91 -7.91 15.86
N CYS A 266 15.40 -7.21 14.82
CA CYS A 266 16.04 -7.85 13.67
C CYS A 266 17.50 -8.25 13.95
N GLU A 267 17.94 -9.34 13.31
CA GLU A 267 19.34 -9.76 13.31
C GLU A 267 19.90 -9.73 11.88
N ILE A 268 20.86 -8.81 11.66
CA ILE A 268 21.54 -8.64 10.37
C ILE A 268 22.97 -9.15 10.56
N HIS A 269 23.25 -10.31 9.98
CA HIS A 269 24.52 -11.01 10.14
C HIS A 269 25.67 -10.34 9.36
N PRO A 270 26.95 -10.81 9.53
CA PRO A 270 28.11 -10.21 8.88
C PRO A 270 28.02 -10.18 7.35
N ASN A 271 28.57 -9.12 6.74
CA ASN A 271 28.72 -8.97 5.30
C ASN A 271 27.38 -9.00 4.52
N VAL A 272 26.28 -8.63 5.15
CA VAL A 272 24.99 -8.41 4.47
C VAL A 272 25.04 -7.08 3.73
N CYS A 273 24.43 -7.02 2.55
CA CYS A 273 24.26 -5.78 1.79
C CYS A 273 22.77 -5.49 1.61
N ILE A 274 22.31 -4.35 2.18
CA ILE A 274 20.94 -3.86 2.07
C ILE A 274 20.94 -2.57 1.28
N GLU A 275 20.32 -2.59 0.11
CA GLU A 275 20.21 -1.44 -0.79
C GLU A 275 18.88 -0.70 -0.63
N ALA A 276 18.86 0.51 -1.19
CA ALA A 276 17.73 1.44 -1.16
C ALA A 276 16.39 0.79 -1.58
N GLY A 277 15.31 1.27 -0.98
CA GLY A 277 13.95 0.77 -1.21
C GLY A 277 13.59 -0.45 -0.39
N THR A 278 14.49 -0.93 0.47
CA THR A 278 14.28 -2.15 1.27
C THR A 278 13.68 -1.83 2.63
N SER A 279 12.61 -2.55 2.99
CA SER A 279 12.02 -2.54 4.32
C SER A 279 12.00 -3.96 4.90
N LEU A 280 12.54 -4.10 6.11
CA LEU A 280 12.47 -5.32 6.91
C LEU A 280 11.50 -5.09 8.08
N GLY A 281 10.50 -5.95 8.20
CA GLY A 281 9.57 -5.98 9.32
C GLY A 281 10.28 -6.33 10.64
N ALA A 282 9.55 -6.43 11.74
CA ALA A 282 10.12 -6.82 13.02
C ALA A 282 10.55 -8.30 13.02
N ARG A 283 11.58 -8.64 13.80
CA ARG A 283 12.08 -10.02 14.01
C ARG A 283 12.49 -10.74 12.71
N VAL A 284 13.03 -9.98 11.75
CA VAL A 284 13.60 -10.55 10.53
C VAL A 284 15.07 -10.91 10.80
N THR A 285 15.46 -12.12 10.41
CA THR A 285 16.84 -12.58 10.43
C THR A 285 17.37 -12.62 8.99
N VAL A 286 18.54 -11.99 8.78
CA VAL A 286 19.23 -11.99 7.49
C VAL A 286 20.63 -12.56 7.66
N GLU A 287 20.87 -13.70 7.09
CA GLU A 287 22.12 -14.48 7.20
C GLU A 287 23.28 -13.90 6.36
N PRO A 288 24.54 -14.27 6.64
CA PRO A 288 25.73 -13.68 6.03
C PRO A 288 25.74 -13.72 4.49
N PHE A 289 26.37 -12.69 3.90
CA PHE A 289 26.58 -12.56 2.45
C PHE A 289 25.27 -12.42 1.64
N THR A 290 24.17 -12.11 2.28
CA THR A 290 22.87 -11.88 1.65
C THR A 290 22.82 -10.47 1.06
N TYR A 291 22.20 -10.34 -0.12
CA TYR A 291 21.96 -9.08 -0.81
C TYR A 291 20.46 -8.82 -0.94
N LEU A 292 20.01 -7.66 -0.43
CA LEU A 292 18.62 -7.22 -0.48
C LEU A 292 18.52 -5.87 -1.20
N LYS A 293 17.56 -5.71 -2.12
CA LYS A 293 17.33 -4.45 -2.82
C LYS A 293 15.87 -4.27 -3.17
N ASN A 294 15.34 -3.04 -2.93
CA ASN A 294 13.98 -2.65 -3.33
C ASN A 294 12.94 -3.72 -3.00
N SER A 295 12.97 -4.21 -1.75
CA SER A 295 12.15 -5.35 -1.35
C SER A 295 11.44 -5.08 -0.01
N ILE A 296 10.26 -5.66 0.14
CA ILE A 296 9.49 -5.67 1.39
C ILE A 296 9.60 -7.07 1.98
N VAL A 297 10.15 -7.17 3.19
CA VAL A 297 10.20 -8.42 3.95
C VAL A 297 9.34 -8.23 5.19
N MET A 298 8.26 -9.00 5.30
CA MET A 298 7.32 -8.90 6.42
C MET A 298 7.88 -9.54 7.69
N PRO A 299 7.27 -9.29 8.87
CA PRO A 299 7.79 -9.77 10.15
C PRO A 299 8.02 -11.28 10.22
N ASP A 300 8.82 -11.71 11.20
CA ASP A 300 9.06 -13.11 11.55
C ASP A 300 9.66 -13.96 10.42
N THR A 301 10.38 -13.33 9.48
CA THR A 301 10.93 -13.99 8.28
C THR A 301 12.42 -14.24 8.42
N TYR A 302 12.84 -15.44 8.00
CA TYR A 302 14.23 -15.86 7.91
C TYR A 302 14.72 -15.85 6.47
N ILE A 303 15.88 -15.21 6.21
CA ILE A 303 16.55 -15.18 4.93
C ILE A 303 17.95 -15.79 5.09
N GLY A 304 18.13 -16.96 4.54
CA GLY A 304 19.35 -17.76 4.61
C GLY A 304 20.54 -17.13 3.88
N ALA A 305 21.72 -17.62 4.24
CA ALA A 305 23.00 -17.09 3.77
C ALA A 305 23.12 -17.12 2.24
N GLN A 306 23.87 -16.14 1.69
CA GLN A 306 24.12 -16.00 0.25
C GLN A 306 22.85 -15.83 -0.60
N SER A 307 21.73 -15.48 0.02
CA SER A 307 20.49 -15.16 -0.70
C SER A 307 20.61 -13.84 -1.45
N ARG A 308 19.86 -13.74 -2.56
CA ARG A 308 19.71 -12.51 -3.32
C ARG A 308 18.23 -12.20 -3.50
N VAL A 309 17.70 -11.19 -2.81
CA VAL A 309 16.28 -10.79 -2.87
C VAL A 309 16.20 -9.39 -3.47
N VAL A 310 15.61 -9.28 -4.66
CA VAL A 310 15.55 -8.03 -5.42
C VAL A 310 14.14 -7.84 -5.98
N ASP A 311 13.63 -6.61 -5.87
CA ASP A 311 12.30 -6.20 -6.38
C ASP A 311 11.18 -7.17 -5.96
N SER A 312 11.22 -7.62 -4.68
CA SER A 312 10.41 -8.73 -4.19
C SER A 312 9.61 -8.37 -2.94
N ILE A 313 8.51 -9.08 -2.73
CA ILE A 313 7.69 -8.97 -1.52
C ILE A 313 7.63 -10.35 -0.85
N ILE A 314 8.11 -10.43 0.38
CA ILE A 314 8.15 -11.66 1.17
C ILE A 314 7.15 -11.53 2.30
N GLY A 315 6.22 -12.46 2.38
CA GLY A 315 5.18 -12.55 3.41
C GLY A 315 5.72 -12.80 4.81
N GLU A 316 4.81 -12.80 5.77
CA GLU A 316 5.10 -12.99 7.18
C GLU A 316 5.42 -14.45 7.51
N GLY A 317 6.42 -14.68 8.37
CA GLY A 317 6.77 -16.01 8.87
C GLY A 317 7.36 -16.93 7.81
N CYS A 318 7.98 -16.40 6.75
CA CYS A 318 8.62 -17.19 5.71
C CYS A 318 10.02 -17.67 6.12
N SER A 319 10.45 -18.81 5.56
CA SER A 319 11.81 -19.33 5.67
C SER A 319 12.40 -19.53 4.26
N LEU A 320 13.39 -18.72 3.91
CA LEU A 320 14.04 -18.78 2.61
C LEU A 320 15.49 -19.21 2.78
N GLU A 321 15.83 -20.44 2.39
CA GLU A 321 17.20 -20.94 2.44
C GLU A 321 17.92 -20.61 1.14
N GLN A 322 19.04 -19.90 1.15
CA GLN A 322 19.89 -19.57 -0.02
C GLN A 322 19.10 -19.39 -1.34
N VAL A 323 18.20 -18.41 -1.37
CA VAL A 323 17.27 -18.16 -2.47
C VAL A 323 17.76 -17.03 -3.36
N GLY A 324 17.58 -17.15 -4.67
CA GLY A 324 17.81 -16.08 -5.63
C GLY A 324 16.53 -15.60 -6.28
N THR A 325 16.24 -14.29 -6.20
CA THR A 325 15.19 -13.66 -7.02
C THR A 325 15.83 -12.85 -8.14
N SER A 326 15.20 -12.86 -9.32
CA SER A 326 15.65 -12.05 -10.45
C SER A 326 14.46 -11.37 -11.12
N SER A 327 14.62 -10.09 -11.48
CA SER A 327 13.52 -9.28 -12.02
C SER A 327 13.39 -9.39 -13.54
N TYR A 328 12.17 -9.72 -13.98
CA TYR A 328 11.57 -9.29 -15.24
C TYR A 328 10.29 -8.52 -14.86
N GLY A 329 10.44 -7.22 -14.53
CA GLY A 329 9.34 -6.41 -14.00
C GLY A 329 9.25 -6.41 -12.46
N PHE A 330 9.13 -7.57 -11.82
CA PHE A 330 9.31 -7.79 -10.37
C PHE A 330 10.09 -9.10 -10.13
N GLY A 331 10.67 -9.25 -8.93
CA GLY A 331 11.48 -10.43 -8.59
C GLY A 331 10.63 -11.65 -8.25
N ALA A 332 10.03 -11.62 -7.06
CA ALA A 332 9.07 -12.63 -6.61
C ALA A 332 8.11 -12.03 -5.57
N VAL A 333 6.92 -12.62 -5.50
CA VAL A 333 5.97 -12.41 -4.39
C VAL A 333 5.78 -13.75 -3.69
N ILE A 334 6.05 -13.79 -2.40
CA ILE A 334 5.94 -14.99 -1.57
C ILE A 334 4.91 -14.71 -0.49
N GLY A 335 3.89 -15.56 -0.41
CA GLY A 335 2.85 -15.50 0.59
C GLY A 335 3.35 -15.90 1.99
N ASP A 336 2.48 -15.71 2.99
CA ASP A 336 2.82 -15.95 4.39
C ASP A 336 3.15 -17.44 4.67
N ARG A 337 4.03 -17.69 5.63
CA ARG A 337 4.41 -19.02 6.14
C ARG A 337 4.87 -20.00 5.06
N THR A 338 5.58 -19.49 4.08
CA THR A 338 6.12 -20.27 2.95
C THR A 338 7.58 -20.59 3.20
N THR A 339 7.95 -21.84 2.97
CA THR A 339 9.33 -22.33 3.01
C THR A 339 9.87 -22.50 1.61
N VAL A 340 11.07 -21.99 1.35
CA VAL A 340 11.76 -22.15 0.07
C VAL A 340 13.15 -22.72 0.33
N GLY A 341 13.37 -23.94 -0.13
CA GLY A 341 14.61 -24.67 0.05
C GLY A 341 15.78 -24.07 -0.74
N ALA A 342 16.98 -24.44 -0.32
CA ALA A 342 18.24 -23.88 -0.82
C ALA A 342 18.43 -24.06 -2.34
N PHE A 343 19.20 -23.13 -2.93
CA PHE A 343 19.51 -23.11 -4.37
C PHE A 343 18.30 -22.91 -5.29
N THR A 344 17.17 -22.44 -4.74
CA THR A 344 15.96 -22.12 -5.51
C THR A 344 16.08 -20.74 -6.14
N ARG A 345 15.69 -20.63 -7.41
CA ARG A 345 15.59 -19.35 -8.14
C ARG A 345 14.14 -19.04 -8.47
N LEU A 346 13.72 -17.81 -8.14
CA LEU A 346 12.39 -17.31 -8.40
C LEU A 346 12.47 -16.14 -9.39
N ARG A 347 11.73 -16.22 -10.49
CA ARG A 347 11.72 -15.17 -11.53
C ARG A 347 10.29 -14.80 -11.88
N GLY A 348 9.85 -13.61 -11.50
CA GLY A 348 8.47 -13.18 -11.72
C GLY A 348 7.44 -14.12 -11.09
N ALA A 349 7.85 -14.89 -10.08
CA ALA A 349 7.03 -15.93 -9.47
C ALA A 349 6.08 -15.33 -8.42
N VAL A 350 4.87 -15.86 -8.37
CA VAL A 350 3.89 -15.57 -7.31
C VAL A 350 3.59 -16.85 -6.53
N ILE A 351 4.13 -16.93 -5.33
CA ILE A 351 4.03 -18.11 -4.47
C ILE A 351 2.94 -17.89 -3.43
N GLY A 352 2.02 -18.82 -3.31
CA GLY A 352 0.92 -18.80 -2.36
C GLY A 352 1.34 -18.79 -0.88
N ASN A 353 0.36 -18.78 0.01
CA ASN A 353 0.58 -18.93 1.45
C ASN A 353 0.74 -20.41 1.81
N ASN A 354 1.51 -20.71 2.86
CA ASN A 354 1.74 -22.06 3.38
C ASN A 354 2.29 -23.02 2.30
N VAL A 355 3.18 -22.54 1.43
CA VAL A 355 3.81 -23.33 0.39
C VAL A 355 5.14 -23.89 0.90
N ASP A 356 5.44 -25.13 0.55
CA ASP A 356 6.72 -25.79 0.85
C ASP A 356 7.41 -26.16 -0.47
N ILE A 357 8.56 -25.54 -0.77
CA ILE A 357 9.32 -25.75 -1.99
C ILE A 357 10.65 -26.41 -1.66
N ASP A 358 10.86 -27.63 -2.15
CA ASP A 358 12.15 -28.30 -2.05
C ASP A 358 13.25 -27.53 -2.81
N GLY A 359 14.49 -27.66 -2.36
CA GLY A 359 15.63 -26.93 -2.94
C GLY A 359 15.96 -27.28 -4.39
N GLY A 360 16.79 -26.43 -5.01
CA GLY A 360 17.33 -26.65 -6.37
C GLY A 360 16.34 -26.37 -7.50
N ARG A 361 15.31 -25.57 -7.29
CA ARG A 361 14.24 -25.30 -8.26
C ARG A 361 14.45 -23.98 -9.03
N LEU A 362 13.88 -23.93 -10.23
CA LEU A 362 13.61 -22.68 -10.96
C LEU A 362 12.11 -22.53 -11.08
N ILE A 363 11.55 -21.47 -10.48
CA ILE A 363 10.11 -21.18 -10.46
C ILE A 363 9.89 -19.86 -11.21
N GLU A 364 9.10 -19.91 -12.27
CA GLU A 364 8.74 -18.76 -13.12
C GLU A 364 7.21 -18.64 -13.30
N THR A 365 6.45 -19.22 -12.38
CA THR A 365 4.99 -19.34 -12.48
C THR A 365 4.33 -19.05 -11.13
N GLU A 366 3.02 -19.10 -11.14
CA GLU A 366 2.19 -19.03 -9.95
C GLU A 366 2.08 -20.39 -9.27
N ILE A 367 2.29 -20.44 -7.95
CA ILE A 367 2.10 -21.61 -7.11
C ILE A 367 0.93 -21.34 -6.17
N PRO A 368 -0.13 -22.15 -6.17
CA PRO A 368 -1.28 -21.99 -5.29
C PRO A 368 -0.92 -22.10 -3.80
N ASN A 369 -1.82 -21.59 -2.93
CA ASN A 369 -1.70 -21.79 -1.48
C ASN A 369 -1.69 -23.27 -1.12
N ASP A 370 -1.12 -23.59 0.04
CA ASP A 370 -1.15 -24.92 0.67
C ASP A 370 -0.57 -26.01 -0.25
N THR A 371 0.43 -25.67 -1.09
CA THR A 371 1.05 -26.56 -2.08
C THR A 371 2.43 -26.99 -1.62
N ARG A 372 2.78 -28.25 -1.91
CA ARG A 372 4.15 -28.74 -1.81
C ARG A 372 4.72 -28.95 -3.21
N VAL A 373 5.90 -28.36 -3.46
CA VAL A 373 6.69 -28.51 -4.72
C VAL A 373 7.90 -29.37 -4.41
N ILE A 374 7.91 -30.61 -4.95
CA ILE A 374 8.95 -31.63 -4.72
C ILE A 374 9.95 -31.63 -5.86
#